data_ff8c71964b0109249c28399d54d61a89
#
_entry.id   ff8c71964b0109249c28399d54d61a89
#
_cell.length_a   1.000
_cell.length_b   1.000
_cell.length_c   1.000
_cell.angle_alpha   90.00
_cell.angle_beta   90.00
_cell.angle_gamma   90.00
#
_symmetry.space_group_name_H-M   'P 1'
#
loop_
_entity.id
_entity.type
_entity.pdbx_description
1 polymer ?
#
loop_
_entity_poly.entity_id
_entity_poly.type
_entity_poly.pdbx_seq_one_letter_code
_entity_poly.pdbx_strand_id
1 'polypeptide(L)'
;MKVVIPMSGQSSRFTSAGYSTPKHLIEIDGKKVIEHIVELYPKDSEFVFIINDKHKEETNVVEVLQKLVNGAVIITVPSHKKGPVHSVLKASKYIEDDEPVVINYCDFSMDWDYNDFEEFVEQTECDGCVVCYTGFHPHMLGGDNYAFCKTEEDKIVEIREKQPFTADKMSEYASTGTYYFRKGSYIKKYFQQLIDEDVNINGEYYVSLVHNLLIRDGLINTIYEVPAMLQWGTPLDMNMYLQWSDYYRAALEGNKPLKIKNCITALPMAGAGSRFSEEGFSIPKPFIEVNGQYMVDRAKHCLPQTDETVYACLNSHMTMLPLEDFENVVWIDDVLEGQACTTERIISEVDDDTAILLSACDNGVLYDSDKFADLIEDTDNDIVVWSYRNNYTAYRNPNMYSWLNVDGDDVKGVSVKRFVGDNPIDEYAIVGTMFFRNKEVYLNSFNETYEKDIRTNGEFYVDTILNEAISLGYKVKNFEVDHYICWGTPNDLNTYRYWQKFFNKVTWHSYDYRKDYLTN
;
A
#
# COMPACT_ATOMS: atom_id res chain seq x y z
N MET A 1 -33.32 -8.17 0.82
CA MET A 1 -32.35 -9.28 1.03
C MET A 1 -31.82 -9.23 2.46
N LYS A 2 -31.67 -10.35 3.16
CA LYS A 2 -31.14 -10.37 4.54
C LYS A 2 -29.60 -10.38 4.53
N VAL A 3 -28.98 -9.55 5.36
CA VAL A 3 -27.52 -9.44 5.48
C VAL A 3 -27.07 -9.97 6.85
N VAL A 4 -26.23 -11.01 6.85
CA VAL A 4 -25.70 -11.62 8.06
C VAL A 4 -24.22 -11.28 8.20
N ILE A 5 -23.85 -10.63 9.30
CA ILE A 5 -22.46 -10.18 9.54
C ILE A 5 -21.88 -10.95 10.73
N PRO A 6 -21.04 -11.98 10.48
CA PRO A 6 -20.33 -12.71 11.52
C PRO A 6 -19.12 -11.88 11.99
N MET A 7 -19.27 -11.22 13.14
CA MET A 7 -18.24 -10.39 13.77
C MET A 7 -17.85 -10.88 15.17
N SER A 8 -17.96 -12.19 15.39
CA SER A 8 -17.66 -12.84 16.68
C SER A 8 -16.18 -13.18 16.88
N GLY A 9 -15.31 -12.91 15.90
CA GLY A 9 -13.88 -13.13 15.99
C GLY A 9 -13.21 -12.31 17.10
N GLN A 10 -12.09 -12.81 17.64
CA GLN A 10 -11.40 -12.22 18.81
C GLN A 10 -10.54 -11.00 18.50
N SER A 11 -10.40 -10.60 17.23
CA SER A 11 -9.48 -9.52 16.78
C SER A 11 -8.03 -9.68 17.28
N SER A 12 -7.56 -10.91 17.48
CA SER A 12 -6.28 -11.22 18.15
C SER A 12 -5.07 -10.57 17.48
N ARG A 13 -5.06 -10.45 16.14
CA ARG A 13 -3.98 -9.76 15.40
C ARG A 13 -3.88 -8.29 15.79
N PHE A 14 -5.03 -7.61 15.95
CA PHE A 14 -5.10 -6.22 16.37
C PHE A 14 -4.68 -6.04 17.84
N THR A 15 -5.16 -6.91 18.72
CA THR A 15 -4.75 -6.88 20.13
C THR A 15 -3.24 -7.11 20.28
N SER A 16 -2.65 -8.06 19.53
CA SER A 16 -1.21 -8.29 19.52
C SER A 16 -0.41 -7.11 18.97
N ALA A 17 -1.00 -6.28 18.11
CA ALA A 17 -0.41 -5.06 17.58
C ALA A 17 -0.71 -3.81 18.45
N GLY A 18 -1.24 -4.00 19.67
CA GLY A 18 -1.47 -2.91 20.64
C GLY A 18 -2.82 -2.20 20.52
N TYR A 19 -3.72 -2.64 19.64
CA TYR A 19 -5.07 -2.06 19.57
C TYR A 19 -5.92 -2.53 20.76
N SER A 20 -6.51 -1.59 21.48
CA SER A 20 -7.46 -1.86 22.57
C SER A 20 -8.91 -2.06 22.08
N THR A 21 -9.20 -1.63 20.85
CA THR A 21 -10.53 -1.64 20.24
C THR A 21 -10.65 -2.81 19.27
N PRO A 22 -11.77 -3.60 19.29
CA PRO A 22 -12.02 -4.63 18.30
C PRO A 22 -12.04 -4.06 16.86
N LYS A 23 -11.52 -4.79 15.88
CA LYS A 23 -11.31 -4.32 14.51
C LYS A 23 -12.52 -3.62 13.86
N HIS A 24 -13.73 -4.11 14.11
CA HIS A 24 -14.96 -3.56 13.54
C HIS A 24 -15.40 -2.23 14.15
N LEU A 25 -14.81 -1.81 15.29
CA LEU A 25 -15.04 -0.52 15.94
C LEU A 25 -13.89 0.48 15.72
N ILE A 26 -12.80 0.07 15.07
CA ILE A 26 -11.70 0.97 14.71
C ILE A 26 -12.23 1.99 13.70
N GLU A 27 -11.82 3.24 13.85
CA GLU A 27 -12.20 4.32 12.94
C GLU A 27 -11.25 4.39 11.75
N ILE A 28 -11.84 4.51 10.56
CA ILE A 28 -11.18 4.72 9.28
C ILE A 28 -11.90 5.89 8.60
N ASP A 29 -11.17 6.96 8.29
CA ASP A 29 -11.70 8.16 7.63
C ASP A 29 -12.97 8.72 8.28
N GLY A 30 -12.98 8.76 9.63
CA GLY A 30 -14.07 9.35 10.43
C GLY A 30 -15.29 8.46 10.64
N LYS A 31 -15.24 7.18 10.19
CA LYS A 31 -16.29 6.18 10.40
C LYS A 31 -15.69 4.89 10.95
N LYS A 32 -16.46 4.15 11.74
CA LYS A 32 -16.05 2.81 12.16
C LYS A 32 -16.06 1.84 10.99
N VAL A 33 -15.19 0.82 11.02
CA VAL A 33 -15.17 -0.22 9.99
C VAL A 33 -16.58 -0.79 9.74
N ILE A 34 -17.37 -1.06 10.80
CA ILE A 34 -18.72 -1.59 10.64
C ILE A 34 -19.69 -0.60 9.99
N GLU A 35 -19.47 0.71 10.11
CA GLU A 35 -20.27 1.74 9.45
C GLU A 35 -20.05 1.70 7.93
N HIS A 36 -18.79 1.59 7.49
CA HIS A 36 -18.48 1.40 6.07
C HIS A 36 -19.11 0.14 5.48
N ILE A 37 -19.17 -0.95 6.26
CA ILE A 37 -19.76 -2.23 5.79
C ILE A 37 -21.28 -2.12 5.66
N VAL A 38 -21.95 -1.50 6.61
CA VAL A 38 -23.41 -1.32 6.55
C VAL A 38 -23.79 -0.41 5.36
N GLU A 39 -22.96 0.60 5.06
CA GLU A 39 -23.18 1.49 3.91
C GLU A 39 -23.05 0.81 2.53
N LEU A 40 -22.51 -0.42 2.46
CA LEU A 40 -22.52 -1.23 1.23
C LEU A 40 -23.93 -1.70 0.84
N TYR A 41 -24.90 -1.57 1.72
CA TYR A 41 -26.25 -2.10 1.55
C TYR A 41 -27.31 -0.98 1.63
N PRO A 42 -28.47 -1.16 1.00
CA PRO A 42 -29.60 -0.25 1.16
C PRO A 42 -30.01 -0.07 2.62
N LYS A 43 -30.53 1.11 2.96
CA LYS A 43 -30.91 1.46 4.35
C LYS A 43 -32.04 0.62 4.93
N ASP A 44 -32.86 0.02 4.08
CA ASP A 44 -33.98 -0.85 4.40
C ASP A 44 -33.60 -2.34 4.44
N SER A 45 -32.33 -2.68 4.25
CA SER A 45 -31.84 -4.06 4.40
C SER A 45 -32.00 -4.56 5.83
N GLU A 46 -32.36 -5.83 5.96
CA GLU A 46 -32.47 -6.51 7.27
C GLU A 46 -31.11 -7.06 7.70
N PHE A 47 -30.59 -6.60 8.83
CA PHE A 47 -29.29 -7.02 9.34
C PHE A 47 -29.38 -7.97 10.53
N VAL A 48 -28.53 -9.00 10.51
CA VAL A 48 -28.26 -9.90 11.62
C VAL A 48 -26.77 -9.82 11.97
N PHE A 49 -26.44 -9.18 13.08
CA PHE A 49 -25.07 -9.09 13.59
C PHE A 49 -24.80 -10.20 14.60
N ILE A 50 -23.67 -10.89 14.47
CA ILE A 50 -23.26 -11.94 15.39
C ILE A 50 -21.98 -11.50 16.09
N ILE A 51 -22.09 -11.06 17.33
CA ILE A 51 -21.00 -10.56 18.17
C ILE A 51 -20.56 -11.60 19.19
N ASN A 52 -19.35 -11.51 19.69
CA ASN A 52 -18.94 -12.33 20.82
C ASN A 52 -19.31 -11.68 22.18
N ASP A 53 -19.38 -12.50 23.22
CA ASP A 53 -19.75 -12.11 24.59
C ASP A 53 -18.79 -11.04 25.16
N LYS A 54 -17.48 -11.17 24.97
CA LYS A 54 -16.49 -10.18 25.44
C LYS A 54 -16.70 -8.80 24.81
N HIS A 55 -16.87 -8.73 23.48
CA HIS A 55 -17.10 -7.45 22.83
C HIS A 55 -18.39 -6.79 23.30
N LYS A 56 -19.42 -7.60 23.61
CA LYS A 56 -20.66 -7.07 24.21
C LYS A 56 -20.45 -6.46 25.60
N GLU A 57 -19.63 -7.11 26.43
CA GLU A 57 -19.39 -6.69 27.81
C GLU A 57 -18.36 -5.56 27.93
N GLU A 58 -17.33 -5.59 27.09
CA GLU A 58 -16.17 -4.70 27.19
C GLU A 58 -16.26 -3.46 26.30
N THR A 59 -17.23 -3.38 25.37
CA THR A 59 -17.35 -2.28 24.41
C THR A 59 -18.79 -1.80 24.23
N ASN A 60 -18.95 -0.67 23.54
CA ASN A 60 -20.26 -0.11 23.17
C ASN A 60 -20.82 -0.66 21.84
N VAL A 61 -20.35 -1.83 21.36
CA VAL A 61 -20.71 -2.39 20.04
C VAL A 61 -22.23 -2.49 19.85
N VAL A 62 -22.98 -2.89 20.87
CA VAL A 62 -24.45 -3.03 20.78
C VAL A 62 -25.10 -1.68 20.50
N GLU A 63 -24.69 -0.63 21.23
CA GLU A 63 -25.20 0.74 21.02
C GLU A 63 -24.87 1.28 19.62
N VAL A 64 -23.64 1.03 19.16
CA VAL A 64 -23.22 1.40 17.80
C VAL A 64 -24.10 0.75 16.77
N LEU A 65 -24.30 -0.59 16.84
CA LEU A 65 -25.12 -1.35 15.88
C LEU A 65 -26.59 -0.93 15.90
N GLN A 66 -27.17 -0.67 17.07
CA GLN A 66 -28.56 -0.21 17.21
C GLN A 66 -28.79 1.19 16.65
N LYS A 67 -27.78 2.08 16.77
CA LYS A 67 -27.84 3.42 16.15
C LYS A 67 -27.69 3.35 14.64
N LEU A 68 -26.85 2.45 14.17
CA LEU A 68 -26.51 2.31 12.74
C LEU A 68 -27.67 1.72 11.95
N VAL A 69 -28.32 0.66 12.50
CA VAL A 69 -29.43 -0.03 11.84
C VAL A 69 -30.61 -0.16 12.80
N ASN A 70 -31.68 0.54 12.51
CA ASN A 70 -32.91 0.45 13.30
C ASN A 70 -33.55 -0.94 13.10
N GLY A 71 -33.83 -1.65 14.20
CA GLY A 71 -34.43 -2.97 14.16
C GLY A 71 -33.46 -4.13 13.86
N ALA A 72 -32.15 -3.88 13.84
CA ALA A 72 -31.15 -4.93 13.66
C ALA A 72 -31.26 -6.04 14.70
N VAL A 73 -31.14 -7.28 14.25
CA VAL A 73 -31.03 -8.45 15.13
C VAL A 73 -29.57 -8.60 15.57
N ILE A 74 -29.31 -8.53 16.88
CA ILE A 74 -27.97 -8.69 17.45
C ILE A 74 -27.91 -9.97 18.26
N ILE A 75 -27.06 -10.91 17.86
CA ILE A 75 -26.91 -12.22 18.49
C ILE A 75 -25.55 -12.26 19.17
N THR A 76 -25.54 -12.68 20.42
CA THR A 76 -24.30 -12.89 21.19
C THR A 76 -23.96 -14.38 21.20
N VAL A 77 -22.71 -14.70 20.89
CA VAL A 77 -22.18 -16.08 20.95
C VAL A 77 -20.92 -16.10 21.85
N PRO A 78 -20.63 -17.21 22.52
CA PRO A 78 -19.36 -17.35 23.23
C PRO A 78 -18.18 -17.17 22.29
N SER A 79 -17.14 -16.53 22.78
CA SER A 79 -15.91 -16.34 22.01
C SER A 79 -15.30 -17.69 21.58
N HIS A 80 -15.00 -17.87 20.30
CA HIS A 80 -14.45 -19.12 19.74
C HIS A 80 -13.52 -18.86 18.55
N LYS A 81 -12.75 -19.89 18.16
CA LYS A 81 -11.86 -19.90 16.98
C LYS A 81 -12.34 -20.86 15.88
N LYS A 82 -13.63 -21.18 15.84
CA LYS A 82 -14.21 -22.16 14.90
C LYS A 82 -14.59 -21.58 13.53
N GLY A 83 -14.32 -20.30 13.30
CA GLY A 83 -14.61 -19.64 12.03
C GLY A 83 -16.06 -19.14 11.87
N PRO A 84 -16.34 -18.43 10.75
CA PRO A 84 -17.62 -17.74 10.53
C PRO A 84 -18.81 -18.68 10.34
N VAL A 85 -18.64 -19.86 9.74
CA VAL A 85 -19.72 -20.85 9.55
C VAL A 85 -20.35 -21.24 10.88
N HIS A 86 -19.53 -21.50 11.90
CA HIS A 86 -20.04 -21.86 13.23
C HIS A 86 -20.85 -20.71 13.86
N SER A 87 -20.45 -19.47 13.65
CA SER A 87 -21.16 -18.29 14.14
C SER A 87 -22.51 -18.12 13.42
N VAL A 88 -22.53 -18.22 12.10
CA VAL A 88 -23.74 -18.04 11.28
C VAL A 88 -24.79 -19.07 11.62
N LEU A 89 -24.42 -20.34 11.88
CA LEU A 89 -25.38 -21.37 12.31
C LEU A 89 -26.13 -21.02 13.60
N LYS A 90 -25.51 -20.24 14.52
CA LYS A 90 -26.21 -19.76 15.73
C LYS A 90 -27.29 -18.73 15.42
N ALA A 91 -27.23 -18.11 14.24
CA ALA A 91 -28.22 -17.17 13.73
C ALA A 91 -29.32 -17.82 12.90
N SER A 92 -29.26 -19.12 12.63
CA SER A 92 -30.14 -19.83 11.68
C SER A 92 -31.66 -19.67 11.95
N LYS A 93 -32.06 -19.48 13.21
CA LYS A 93 -33.49 -19.25 13.58
C LYS A 93 -34.03 -17.87 13.14
N TYR A 94 -33.14 -16.94 12.74
CA TYR A 94 -33.50 -15.62 12.22
C TYR A 94 -33.41 -15.54 10.71
N ILE A 95 -33.15 -16.68 10.06
CA ILE A 95 -33.03 -16.82 8.61
C ILE A 95 -34.21 -17.71 8.16
N GLU A 96 -35.10 -17.18 7.32
CA GLU A 96 -36.20 -17.93 6.76
C GLU A 96 -35.72 -18.88 5.65
N ASP A 97 -36.44 -19.99 5.41
CA ASP A 97 -35.95 -21.03 4.49
C ASP A 97 -35.87 -20.58 3.02
N ASP A 98 -36.83 -19.78 2.58
CA ASP A 98 -36.95 -19.36 1.18
C ASP A 98 -36.45 -17.93 0.91
N GLU A 99 -35.87 -17.24 1.91
CA GLU A 99 -35.36 -15.90 1.70
C GLU A 99 -33.91 -15.90 1.18
N PRO A 100 -33.55 -14.95 0.27
CA PRO A 100 -32.17 -14.76 -0.14
C PRO A 100 -31.36 -14.09 0.98
N VAL A 101 -30.12 -14.58 1.16
CA VAL A 101 -29.23 -14.15 2.25
C VAL A 101 -27.84 -13.81 1.70
N VAL A 102 -27.30 -12.70 2.15
CA VAL A 102 -25.87 -12.36 1.99
C VAL A 102 -25.16 -12.53 3.32
N ILE A 103 -24.03 -13.25 3.31
CA ILE A 103 -23.08 -13.29 4.43
C ILE A 103 -21.91 -12.38 4.07
N ASN A 104 -21.66 -11.34 4.89
CA ASN A 104 -20.60 -10.39 4.66
C ASN A 104 -19.66 -10.33 5.87
N TYR A 105 -18.36 -10.53 5.66
CA TYR A 105 -17.38 -10.39 6.73
C TYR A 105 -17.24 -8.94 7.18
N CYS A 106 -16.68 -8.70 8.36
CA CYS A 106 -16.72 -7.40 9.03
C CYS A 106 -15.36 -6.65 9.01
N ASP A 107 -14.50 -6.90 8.02
CA ASP A 107 -13.12 -6.43 8.04
C ASP A 107 -12.56 -6.02 6.67
N PHE A 108 -13.43 -5.59 5.77
CA PHE A 108 -13.09 -5.09 4.45
C PHE A 108 -14.15 -4.09 4.00
N SER A 109 -13.88 -3.37 2.91
CA SER A 109 -14.87 -2.66 2.12
C SER A 109 -14.62 -2.94 0.64
N MET A 110 -15.53 -2.52 -0.23
CA MET A 110 -15.40 -2.72 -1.67
C MET A 110 -16.14 -1.63 -2.44
N ASP A 111 -15.74 -1.47 -3.70
CA ASP A 111 -16.42 -0.59 -4.63
C ASP A 111 -17.44 -1.42 -5.42
N TRP A 112 -18.70 -1.39 -5.01
CA TRP A 112 -19.76 -2.09 -5.71
C TRP A 112 -21.06 -1.30 -5.76
N ASP A 113 -21.91 -1.65 -6.74
CA ASP A 113 -23.30 -1.22 -6.81
C ASP A 113 -24.19 -2.38 -6.33
N TYR A 114 -24.86 -2.20 -5.19
CA TYR A 114 -25.75 -3.24 -4.65
C TYR A 114 -26.93 -3.52 -5.59
N ASN A 115 -27.47 -2.50 -6.26
CA ASN A 115 -28.61 -2.69 -7.16
C ASN A 115 -28.23 -3.52 -8.39
N ASP A 116 -27.04 -3.26 -8.97
CA ASP A 116 -26.48 -4.07 -10.05
C ASP A 116 -26.24 -5.53 -9.61
N PHE A 117 -25.71 -5.72 -8.40
CA PHE A 117 -25.55 -7.05 -7.83
C PHE A 117 -26.90 -7.78 -7.62
N GLU A 118 -27.92 -7.09 -7.09
CA GLU A 118 -29.26 -7.66 -6.87
C GLU A 118 -29.89 -8.07 -8.21
N GLU A 119 -29.81 -7.21 -9.24
CA GLU A 119 -30.26 -7.52 -10.60
C GLU A 119 -29.49 -8.72 -11.19
N PHE A 120 -28.17 -8.78 -11.00
CA PHE A 120 -27.34 -9.90 -11.46
C PHE A 120 -27.77 -11.25 -10.87
N VAL A 121 -27.98 -11.35 -9.56
CA VAL A 121 -28.37 -12.63 -8.93
C VAL A 121 -29.81 -13.02 -9.28
N GLU A 122 -30.69 -12.07 -9.58
CA GLU A 122 -32.03 -12.31 -10.11
C GLU A 122 -31.99 -12.85 -11.54
N GLN A 123 -31.20 -12.22 -12.43
CA GLN A 123 -31.09 -12.62 -13.84
C GLN A 123 -30.40 -13.98 -14.03
N THR A 124 -29.34 -14.23 -13.26
CA THR A 124 -28.59 -15.50 -13.35
C THR A 124 -29.30 -16.66 -12.71
N GLU A 125 -30.28 -16.40 -11.86
CA GLU A 125 -30.99 -17.40 -11.06
C GLU A 125 -30.04 -18.36 -10.31
N CYS A 126 -28.84 -17.91 -9.95
CA CYS A 126 -27.82 -18.71 -9.27
C CYS A 126 -28.27 -19.11 -7.85
N ASP A 127 -27.87 -20.30 -7.40
CA ASP A 127 -28.13 -20.80 -6.04
C ASP A 127 -27.14 -20.20 -5.02
N GLY A 128 -25.93 -19.87 -5.47
CA GLY A 128 -24.91 -19.19 -4.71
C GLY A 128 -24.10 -18.23 -5.58
N CYS A 129 -23.61 -17.15 -4.99
CA CYS A 129 -22.69 -16.23 -5.65
C CYS A 129 -21.57 -15.81 -4.70
N VAL A 130 -20.35 -15.74 -5.21
CA VAL A 130 -19.20 -15.21 -4.48
C VAL A 130 -18.83 -13.87 -5.09
N VAL A 131 -18.81 -12.82 -4.27
CA VAL A 131 -18.32 -11.51 -4.72
C VAL A 131 -16.79 -11.54 -4.75
N CYS A 132 -16.22 -11.34 -5.91
CA CYS A 132 -14.80 -11.50 -6.20
C CYS A 132 -14.19 -10.23 -6.78
N TYR A 133 -12.87 -10.20 -6.79
CA TYR A 133 -12.07 -9.19 -7.49
C TYR A 133 -10.89 -9.87 -8.18
N THR A 134 -10.35 -9.23 -9.23
CA THR A 134 -9.14 -9.64 -9.95
C THR A 134 -8.20 -8.45 -10.14
N GLY A 135 -7.03 -8.69 -10.71
CA GLY A 135 -6.08 -7.65 -11.04
C GLY A 135 -5.27 -7.15 -9.85
N PHE A 136 -4.58 -6.05 -10.08
CA PHE A 136 -3.65 -5.51 -9.09
C PHE A 136 -4.39 -4.91 -7.89
N HIS A 137 -4.14 -5.50 -6.72
CA HIS A 137 -4.56 -4.97 -5.42
C HIS A 137 -3.34 -4.97 -4.49
N PRO A 138 -3.00 -3.87 -3.80
CA PRO A 138 -1.79 -3.77 -2.96
C PRO A 138 -1.68 -4.85 -1.90
N HIS A 139 -2.78 -5.27 -1.28
CA HIS A 139 -2.80 -6.33 -0.26
C HIS A 139 -2.46 -7.71 -0.83
N MET A 140 -2.69 -7.93 -2.15
CA MET A 140 -2.31 -9.17 -2.84
C MET A 140 -0.80 -9.33 -3.04
N LEU A 141 0.00 -8.29 -2.84
CA LEU A 141 1.46 -8.39 -2.78
C LEU A 141 1.94 -9.13 -1.51
N GLY A 142 1.08 -9.31 -0.52
CA GLY A 142 1.33 -10.08 0.71
C GLY A 142 1.01 -11.56 0.56
N GLY A 143 0.61 -12.20 1.68
CA GLY A 143 0.28 -13.63 1.75
C GLY A 143 -1.06 -13.99 1.09
N ASP A 144 -1.35 -15.31 1.08
CA ASP A 144 -2.52 -15.88 0.42
C ASP A 144 -3.67 -16.05 1.42
N ASN A 145 -4.16 -14.94 1.97
CA ASN A 145 -5.19 -14.96 3.04
C ASN A 145 -6.63 -14.92 2.51
N TYR A 146 -6.85 -15.26 1.23
CA TYR A 146 -8.13 -15.14 0.52
C TYR A 146 -8.62 -16.51 0.02
N ALA A 147 -9.92 -16.61 -0.24
CA ALA A 147 -10.43 -17.73 -1.02
C ALA A 147 -10.31 -17.40 -2.52
N PHE A 148 -9.90 -18.39 -3.31
CA PHE A 148 -9.75 -18.28 -4.75
C PHE A 148 -10.78 -19.15 -5.46
N CYS A 149 -11.46 -18.60 -6.47
CA CYS A 149 -12.49 -19.26 -7.23
C CYS A 149 -11.96 -19.66 -8.61
N LYS A 150 -12.08 -20.96 -8.96
CA LYS A 150 -11.86 -21.44 -10.30
C LYS A 150 -13.19 -21.49 -11.04
N THR A 151 -13.25 -20.90 -12.23
CA THR A 151 -14.46 -20.84 -13.03
C THR A 151 -14.31 -21.61 -14.35
N GLU A 152 -15.41 -22.12 -14.84
CA GLU A 152 -15.60 -22.55 -16.23
C GLU A 152 -16.78 -21.74 -16.79
N GLU A 153 -16.54 -20.96 -17.84
CA GLU A 153 -17.44 -19.88 -18.24
C GLU A 153 -17.66 -18.95 -17.03
N ASP A 154 -18.89 -18.65 -16.64
CA ASP A 154 -19.23 -17.80 -15.49
C ASP A 154 -19.60 -18.60 -14.22
N LYS A 155 -19.40 -19.93 -14.23
CA LYS A 155 -19.74 -20.80 -13.12
C LYS A 155 -18.52 -21.21 -12.32
N ILE A 156 -18.62 -21.13 -11.01
CA ILE A 156 -17.59 -21.62 -10.10
C ILE A 156 -17.62 -23.15 -10.12
N VAL A 157 -16.46 -23.76 -10.37
CA VAL A 157 -16.26 -25.23 -10.35
C VAL A 157 -15.48 -25.70 -9.12
N GLU A 158 -14.66 -24.86 -8.52
CA GLU A 158 -13.90 -25.15 -7.30
C GLU A 158 -13.57 -23.86 -6.55
N ILE A 159 -13.58 -23.89 -5.22
CA ILE A 159 -13.05 -22.82 -4.37
C ILE A 159 -11.98 -23.41 -3.44
N ARG A 160 -10.85 -22.70 -3.34
CA ARG A 160 -9.78 -23.00 -2.39
C ARG A 160 -9.60 -21.87 -1.40
N GLU A 161 -9.64 -22.18 -0.13
CA GLU A 161 -9.36 -21.21 0.93
C GLU A 161 -7.85 -21.12 1.18
N LYS A 162 -7.30 -19.91 1.10
CA LYS A 162 -5.88 -19.60 1.33
C LYS A 162 -4.90 -20.34 0.42
N GLN A 163 -5.33 -20.73 -0.75
CA GLN A 163 -4.52 -21.45 -1.72
C GLN A 163 -4.90 -21.06 -3.15
N PRO A 164 -4.10 -20.22 -3.83
CA PRO A 164 -4.32 -19.92 -5.24
C PRO A 164 -4.12 -21.17 -6.13
N PHE A 165 -4.73 -21.15 -7.31
CA PHE A 165 -4.60 -22.23 -8.30
C PHE A 165 -3.32 -22.12 -9.12
N THR A 166 -2.81 -20.90 -9.30
CA THR A 166 -1.63 -20.59 -10.12
C THR A 166 -0.61 -19.74 -9.37
N ALA A 167 0.55 -19.52 -9.95
CA ALA A 167 1.56 -18.62 -9.39
C ALA A 167 1.17 -17.13 -9.52
N ASP A 168 0.34 -16.80 -10.51
CA ASP A 168 -0.21 -15.45 -10.71
C ASP A 168 -1.60 -15.33 -10.06
N LYS A 169 -1.61 -15.20 -8.76
CA LYS A 169 -2.85 -15.09 -7.98
C LYS A 169 -3.67 -13.83 -8.26
N MET A 170 -3.07 -12.79 -8.85
CA MET A 170 -3.78 -11.55 -9.20
C MET A 170 -4.64 -11.71 -10.45
N SER A 171 -4.37 -12.72 -11.29
CA SER A 171 -5.24 -13.09 -12.42
C SER A 171 -6.43 -13.97 -12.03
N GLU A 172 -6.48 -14.44 -10.77
CA GLU A 172 -7.54 -15.31 -10.28
C GLU A 172 -8.64 -14.52 -9.57
N TYR A 173 -9.85 -15.05 -9.59
CA TYR A 173 -10.96 -14.50 -8.82
C TYR A 173 -10.77 -14.73 -7.33
N ALA A 174 -10.37 -13.70 -6.60
CA ALA A 174 -10.24 -13.72 -5.15
C ALA A 174 -11.52 -13.21 -4.47
N SER A 175 -12.01 -13.92 -3.46
CA SER A 175 -13.22 -13.53 -2.72
C SER A 175 -12.97 -12.28 -1.87
N THR A 176 -13.93 -11.34 -1.88
CA THR A 176 -13.95 -10.20 -0.97
C THR A 176 -14.28 -10.60 0.48
N GLY A 177 -14.97 -11.73 0.68
CA GLY A 177 -15.60 -12.11 1.94
C GLY A 177 -17.11 -11.88 1.97
N THR A 178 -17.72 -11.65 0.80
CA THR A 178 -19.17 -11.53 0.61
C THR A 178 -19.70 -12.73 -0.17
N TYR A 179 -20.72 -13.39 0.38
CA TYR A 179 -21.25 -14.64 -0.12
C TYR A 179 -22.79 -14.60 -0.15
N TYR A 180 -23.37 -14.83 -1.32
CA TYR A 180 -24.81 -14.90 -1.51
C TYR A 180 -25.29 -16.33 -1.55
N PHE A 181 -26.45 -16.57 -0.93
CA PHE A 181 -27.22 -17.81 -0.97
C PHE A 181 -28.68 -17.48 -1.32
N ARG A 182 -29.19 -18.09 -2.38
CA ARG A 182 -30.56 -17.86 -2.87
C ARG A 182 -31.62 -18.21 -1.85
N LYS A 183 -31.34 -19.16 -0.94
CA LYS A 183 -32.26 -19.65 0.09
C LYS A 183 -31.56 -19.80 1.43
N GLY A 184 -32.21 -19.33 2.48
CA GLY A 184 -31.74 -19.55 3.85
C GLY A 184 -31.65 -21.02 4.24
N SER A 185 -32.47 -21.90 3.65
CA SER A 185 -32.38 -23.36 3.83
C SER A 185 -31.01 -23.92 3.37
N TYR A 186 -30.33 -23.31 2.40
CA TYR A 186 -28.98 -23.72 2.00
C TYR A 186 -27.99 -23.47 3.12
N ILE A 187 -28.09 -22.34 3.81
CA ILE A 187 -27.25 -22.03 4.97
C ILE A 187 -27.46 -23.07 6.07
N LYS A 188 -28.70 -23.36 6.41
CA LYS A 188 -29.04 -24.36 7.45
C LYS A 188 -28.50 -25.76 7.11
N LYS A 189 -28.63 -26.19 5.85
CA LYS A 189 -28.18 -27.50 5.38
C LYS A 189 -26.69 -27.59 5.24
N TYR A 190 -26.11 -26.75 4.37
CA TYR A 190 -24.72 -26.92 3.93
C TYR A 190 -23.68 -26.43 4.95
N PHE A 191 -24.04 -25.48 5.81
CA PHE A 191 -23.14 -25.07 6.90
C PHE A 191 -23.01 -26.15 7.96
N GLN A 192 -24.13 -26.82 8.29
CA GLN A 192 -24.08 -27.97 9.19
C GLN A 192 -23.31 -29.13 8.56
N GLN A 193 -23.56 -29.43 7.28
CA GLN A 193 -22.86 -30.46 6.53
C GLN A 193 -21.35 -30.23 6.48
N LEU A 194 -20.87 -28.96 6.25
CA LEU A 194 -19.45 -28.62 6.29
C LEU A 194 -18.80 -28.96 7.62
N ILE A 195 -19.51 -28.74 8.73
CA ILE A 195 -19.03 -29.10 10.08
C ILE A 195 -19.05 -30.61 10.28
N ASP A 196 -20.12 -31.30 9.87
CA ASP A 196 -20.28 -32.75 10.04
C ASP A 196 -19.21 -33.52 9.22
N GLU A 197 -18.84 -33.00 8.04
CA GLU A 197 -17.78 -33.56 7.19
C GLU A 197 -16.36 -33.08 7.59
N ASP A 198 -16.28 -32.24 8.61
CA ASP A 198 -15.02 -31.65 9.13
C ASP A 198 -14.15 -30.94 8.06
N VAL A 199 -14.80 -30.26 7.09
CA VAL A 199 -14.12 -29.52 6.04
C VAL A 199 -13.68 -28.14 6.57
N ASN A 200 -12.44 -28.03 6.98
CA ASN A 200 -11.91 -26.85 7.65
C ASN A 200 -10.46 -26.54 7.21
N ILE A 201 -10.00 -25.32 7.52
CA ILE A 201 -8.59 -24.92 7.41
C ILE A 201 -8.09 -24.52 8.80
N ASN A 202 -7.13 -25.25 9.34
CA ASN A 202 -6.54 -25.03 10.67
C ASN A 202 -7.61 -24.95 11.80
N GLY A 203 -8.68 -25.74 11.71
CA GLY A 203 -9.77 -25.79 12.69
C GLY A 203 -10.82 -24.68 12.53
N GLU A 204 -10.74 -23.87 11.47
CA GLU A 204 -11.72 -22.83 11.13
C GLU A 204 -12.58 -23.24 9.93
N TYR A 205 -13.88 -23.08 10.04
CA TYR A 205 -14.87 -23.37 8.99
C TYR A 205 -15.24 -22.09 8.26
N TYR A 206 -14.84 -22.00 6.97
CA TYR A 206 -15.02 -20.82 6.12
C TYR A 206 -16.26 -20.91 5.24
N VAL A 207 -16.93 -19.76 5.03
CA VAL A 207 -18.13 -19.69 4.18
C VAL A 207 -17.82 -20.02 2.72
N SER A 208 -16.64 -19.63 2.24
CA SER A 208 -16.14 -19.96 0.90
C SER A 208 -16.24 -21.47 0.58
N LEU A 209 -15.84 -22.32 1.53
CA LEU A 209 -15.83 -23.77 1.34
C LEU A 209 -17.23 -24.39 1.28
N VAL A 210 -18.26 -23.71 1.80
CA VAL A 210 -19.66 -24.16 1.70
C VAL A 210 -20.10 -24.22 0.23
N HIS A 211 -19.64 -23.29 -0.61
CA HIS A 211 -19.99 -23.29 -2.03
C HIS A 211 -19.54 -24.56 -2.76
N ASN A 212 -18.44 -25.20 -2.35
CA ASN A 212 -18.05 -26.50 -2.90
C ASN A 212 -19.09 -27.60 -2.64
N LEU A 213 -19.80 -27.52 -1.51
CA LEU A 213 -20.88 -28.47 -1.22
C LEU A 213 -22.11 -28.23 -2.11
N LEU A 214 -22.44 -26.94 -2.37
CA LEU A 214 -23.51 -26.60 -3.32
C LEU A 214 -23.15 -27.11 -4.73
N ILE A 215 -21.90 -26.87 -5.19
CA ILE A 215 -21.40 -27.33 -6.50
C ILE A 215 -21.48 -28.86 -6.59
N ARG A 216 -21.06 -29.57 -5.55
CA ARG A 216 -21.15 -31.05 -5.47
C ARG A 216 -22.59 -31.58 -5.62
N ASP A 217 -23.57 -30.87 -5.09
CA ASP A 217 -24.98 -31.20 -5.20
C ASP A 217 -25.63 -30.71 -6.54
N GLY A 218 -24.85 -30.15 -7.46
CA GLY A 218 -25.27 -29.69 -8.79
C GLY A 218 -25.96 -28.33 -8.80
N LEU A 219 -25.85 -27.55 -7.72
CA LEU A 219 -26.40 -26.20 -7.63
C LEU A 219 -25.50 -25.19 -8.37
N ILE A 220 -26.11 -24.15 -8.95
CA ILE A 220 -25.43 -23.16 -9.75
C ILE A 220 -24.76 -22.13 -8.85
N ASN A 221 -23.42 -22.04 -8.92
CA ASN A 221 -22.65 -21.02 -8.23
C ASN A 221 -21.92 -20.14 -9.24
N THR A 222 -22.01 -18.83 -9.07
CA THR A 222 -21.42 -17.82 -9.98
C THR A 222 -20.48 -16.91 -9.22
N ILE A 223 -19.69 -16.13 -9.97
CA ILE A 223 -18.96 -14.98 -9.42
C ILE A 223 -19.69 -13.69 -9.78
N TYR A 224 -19.54 -12.67 -8.92
CA TYR A 224 -19.83 -11.28 -9.24
C TYR A 224 -18.56 -10.48 -8.99
N GLU A 225 -18.02 -9.82 -10.02
CA GLU A 225 -16.75 -9.12 -9.94
C GLU A 225 -16.94 -7.66 -9.53
N VAL A 226 -16.17 -7.20 -8.54
CA VAL A 226 -16.10 -5.80 -8.13
C VAL A 226 -14.76 -5.18 -8.54
N PRO A 227 -14.74 -3.88 -8.91
CA PRO A 227 -13.53 -3.24 -9.41
C PRO A 227 -12.45 -2.99 -8.35
N ALA A 228 -12.81 -2.97 -7.06
CA ALA A 228 -11.87 -2.78 -5.96
C ALA A 228 -12.35 -3.38 -4.66
N MET A 229 -11.42 -3.98 -3.91
CA MET A 229 -11.60 -4.49 -2.56
C MET A 229 -10.54 -3.88 -1.63
N LEU A 230 -10.98 -3.41 -0.46
CA LEU A 230 -10.16 -2.79 0.57
C LEU A 230 -10.02 -3.73 1.75
N GLN A 231 -8.82 -4.23 1.98
CA GLN A 231 -8.56 -5.12 3.08
C GLN A 231 -8.25 -4.35 4.37
N TRP A 232 -9.03 -4.63 5.44
CA TRP A 232 -8.83 -4.08 6.79
C TRP A 232 -8.76 -5.18 7.86
N GLY A 233 -8.57 -6.42 7.45
CA GLY A 233 -8.55 -7.60 8.33
C GLY A 233 -7.26 -7.81 9.10
N THR A 234 -6.20 -7.05 8.78
CA THR A 234 -4.94 -7.04 9.53
C THR A 234 -4.51 -5.62 9.88
N PRO A 235 -3.76 -5.42 10.97
CA PRO A 235 -3.18 -4.11 11.29
C PRO A 235 -2.32 -3.54 10.18
N LEU A 236 -1.56 -4.39 9.49
CA LEU A 236 -0.69 -3.98 8.37
C LEU A 236 -1.51 -3.38 7.22
N ASP A 237 -2.56 -4.07 6.77
CA ASP A 237 -3.38 -3.62 5.66
C ASP A 237 -4.17 -2.36 6.02
N MET A 238 -4.70 -2.29 7.24
CA MET A 238 -5.41 -1.11 7.74
C MET A 238 -4.50 0.11 7.82
N ASN A 239 -3.31 -0.04 8.39
CA ASN A 239 -2.36 1.06 8.53
C ASN A 239 -1.83 1.51 7.16
N MET A 240 -1.66 0.59 6.21
CA MET A 240 -1.30 0.93 4.84
C MET A 240 -2.39 1.78 4.17
N TYR A 241 -3.67 1.41 4.35
CA TYR A 241 -4.78 2.22 3.88
C TYR A 241 -4.75 3.63 4.50
N LEU A 242 -4.60 3.73 5.82
CA LEU A 242 -4.56 5.01 6.54
C LEU A 242 -3.39 5.89 6.09
N GLN A 243 -2.21 5.33 5.88
CA GLN A 243 -1.05 6.04 5.35
C GLN A 243 -1.34 6.66 3.97
N TRP A 244 -1.97 5.89 3.06
CA TRP A 244 -2.33 6.40 1.75
C TRP A 244 -3.46 7.42 1.81
N SER A 245 -4.44 7.24 2.70
CA SER A 245 -5.49 8.22 2.97
C SER A 245 -4.92 9.55 3.43
N ASP A 246 -3.99 9.53 4.39
CA ASP A 246 -3.33 10.74 4.89
C ASP A 246 -2.48 11.42 3.83
N TYR A 247 -1.72 10.63 3.05
CA TYR A 247 -0.96 11.17 1.93
C TYR A 247 -1.86 11.90 0.92
N TYR A 248 -2.96 11.29 0.48
CA TYR A 248 -3.83 11.92 -0.52
C TYR A 248 -4.62 13.12 0.02
N ARG A 249 -4.80 13.26 1.33
CA ARG A 249 -5.26 14.53 1.94
C ARG A 249 -4.18 15.60 1.87
N ALA A 250 -2.97 15.27 2.28
CA ALA A 250 -1.83 16.19 2.25
C ALA A 250 -1.45 16.62 0.82
N ALA A 251 -1.64 15.75 -0.16
CA ALA A 251 -1.38 16.04 -1.58
C ALA A 251 -2.27 17.14 -2.18
N LEU A 252 -3.38 17.49 -1.53
CA LEU A 252 -4.21 18.65 -1.91
C LEU A 252 -3.56 19.98 -1.55
N GLU A 253 -2.68 20.00 -0.55
CA GLU A 253 -1.96 21.21 -0.11
C GLU A 253 -0.58 21.30 -0.74
N GLY A 254 0.11 20.16 -0.90
CA GLY A 254 1.46 20.06 -1.43
C GLY A 254 2.54 20.69 -0.54
N ASN A 255 3.75 20.78 -1.08
CA ASN A 255 4.88 21.39 -0.40
C ASN A 255 4.82 22.92 -0.47
N LYS A 256 5.19 23.61 0.64
CA LYS A 256 5.45 25.06 0.55
C LYS A 256 6.67 25.31 -0.35
N PRO A 257 6.60 26.31 -1.23
CA PRO A 257 7.74 26.67 -2.07
C PRO A 257 8.96 27.04 -1.24
N LEU A 258 10.09 26.39 -1.50
CA LEU A 258 11.40 26.71 -0.93
C LEU A 258 12.40 26.89 -2.08
N LYS A 259 13.20 27.96 -2.05
CA LYS A 259 14.28 28.19 -3.00
C LYS A 259 15.63 28.21 -2.30
N ILE A 260 16.56 27.35 -2.75
CA ILE A 260 17.93 27.28 -2.28
C ILE A 260 18.82 27.96 -3.32
N LYS A 261 19.54 29.00 -2.89
CA LYS A 261 20.46 29.75 -3.74
C LYS A 261 21.85 29.12 -3.72
N ASN A 262 22.63 29.35 -4.75
CA ASN A 262 23.96 28.77 -4.95
C ASN A 262 23.94 27.25 -4.78
N CYS A 263 22.90 26.62 -5.38
CA CYS A 263 22.63 25.19 -5.28
C CYS A 263 22.16 24.64 -6.62
N ILE A 264 22.62 23.46 -6.96
CA ILE A 264 22.09 22.67 -8.07
C ILE A 264 21.27 21.50 -7.57
N THR A 265 20.28 21.07 -8.36
CA THR A 265 19.66 19.76 -8.20
C THR A 265 20.37 18.77 -9.12
N ALA A 266 20.98 17.72 -8.55
CA ALA A 266 21.62 16.64 -9.29
C ALA A 266 20.69 15.42 -9.37
N LEU A 267 20.33 15.00 -10.60
CA LEU A 267 19.45 13.86 -10.88
C LEU A 267 20.19 12.78 -11.69
N PRO A 268 20.82 11.79 -11.04
CA PRO A 268 21.47 10.67 -11.71
C PRO A 268 20.43 9.69 -12.23
N MET A 269 20.21 9.64 -13.56
CA MET A 269 19.20 8.80 -14.23
C MET A 269 19.80 7.78 -15.21
N ALA A 270 21.09 7.52 -15.13
CA ALA A 270 21.81 6.62 -16.04
C ALA A 270 21.82 5.15 -15.59
N GLY A 271 20.86 4.73 -14.77
CA GLY A 271 20.69 3.34 -14.36
C GLY A 271 19.96 2.49 -15.40
N ALA A 272 20.18 1.16 -15.37
CA ALA A 272 19.61 0.22 -16.34
C ALA A 272 18.07 0.09 -16.28
N GLY A 273 17.43 0.41 -15.15
CA GLY A 273 15.97 0.30 -14.99
C GLY A 273 15.42 -1.12 -15.16
N SER A 274 16.21 -2.15 -14.90
CA SER A 274 15.95 -3.56 -15.26
C SER A 274 14.59 -4.10 -14.78
N ARG A 275 14.14 -3.71 -13.59
CA ARG A 275 12.85 -4.15 -13.03
C ARG A 275 11.65 -3.79 -13.91
N PHE A 276 11.68 -2.61 -14.53
CA PHE A 276 10.60 -2.18 -15.44
C PHE A 276 10.70 -2.88 -16.79
N SER A 277 11.91 -3.05 -17.34
CA SER A 277 12.09 -3.75 -18.61
C SER A 277 11.76 -5.25 -18.53
N GLU A 278 12.02 -5.90 -17.40
CA GLU A 278 11.62 -7.29 -17.12
C GLU A 278 10.10 -7.47 -17.09
N GLU A 279 9.36 -6.45 -16.67
CA GLU A 279 7.88 -6.39 -16.68
C GLU A 279 7.30 -5.83 -17.98
N GLY A 280 8.13 -5.72 -19.05
CA GLY A 280 7.68 -5.36 -20.39
C GLY A 280 7.56 -3.86 -20.68
N PHE A 281 8.04 -2.98 -19.80
CA PHE A 281 8.11 -1.55 -20.11
C PHE A 281 9.20 -1.29 -21.13
N SER A 282 8.83 -0.71 -22.27
CA SER A 282 9.75 -0.32 -23.35
C SER A 282 10.40 1.06 -23.15
N ILE A 283 9.85 1.85 -22.22
CA ILE A 283 10.30 3.22 -21.91
C ILE A 283 11.25 3.16 -20.71
N PRO A 284 12.42 3.83 -20.73
CA PRO A 284 13.30 3.91 -19.57
C PRO A 284 12.59 4.49 -18.36
N LYS A 285 12.90 3.97 -17.17
CA LYS A 285 12.22 4.29 -15.91
C LYS A 285 11.95 5.78 -15.68
N PRO A 286 12.91 6.72 -15.83
CA PRO A 286 12.67 8.14 -15.56
C PRO A 286 11.56 8.76 -16.42
N PHE A 287 11.27 8.18 -17.58
CA PHE A 287 10.31 8.69 -18.58
C PHE A 287 8.97 7.92 -18.57
N ILE A 288 8.78 7.02 -17.64
CA ILE A 288 7.46 6.42 -17.38
C ILE A 288 6.55 7.50 -16.81
N GLU A 289 5.33 7.53 -17.34
CA GLU A 289 4.35 8.56 -16.96
C GLU A 289 3.78 8.34 -15.55
N VAL A 290 3.80 9.41 -14.75
CA VAL A 290 3.15 9.53 -13.45
C VAL A 290 2.29 10.79 -13.50
N ASN A 291 0.97 10.66 -13.38
CA ASN A 291 0.02 11.79 -13.43
C ASN A 291 0.18 12.69 -14.67
N GLY A 292 0.36 12.09 -15.85
CA GLY A 292 0.42 12.85 -17.10
C GLY A 292 1.74 13.57 -17.39
N GLN A 293 2.78 13.35 -16.55
CA GLN A 293 4.15 13.85 -16.78
C GLN A 293 5.17 12.74 -16.53
N TYR A 294 6.41 12.94 -16.93
CA TYR A 294 7.45 11.96 -16.66
C TYR A 294 7.74 11.81 -15.16
N MET A 295 8.09 10.61 -14.76
CA MET A 295 8.42 10.27 -13.37
C MET A 295 9.48 11.22 -12.78
N VAL A 296 10.52 11.53 -13.56
CA VAL A 296 11.59 12.47 -13.16
C VAL A 296 11.05 13.89 -12.93
N ASP A 297 10.11 14.36 -13.75
CA ASP A 297 9.51 15.70 -13.58
C ASP A 297 8.67 15.76 -12.31
N ARG A 298 7.93 14.68 -12.01
CA ARG A 298 7.19 14.57 -10.76
C ARG A 298 8.11 14.51 -9.54
N ALA A 299 9.19 13.74 -9.62
CA ALA A 299 10.19 13.70 -8.56
C ALA A 299 10.80 15.08 -8.32
N LYS A 300 11.22 15.77 -9.40
CA LYS A 300 11.74 17.15 -9.34
C LYS A 300 10.74 18.14 -8.75
N HIS A 301 9.47 18.03 -9.12
CA HIS A 301 8.39 18.91 -8.62
C HIS A 301 8.24 18.85 -7.09
N CYS A 302 8.56 17.70 -6.47
CA CYS A 302 8.51 17.53 -5.02
C CYS A 302 9.69 18.19 -4.28
N LEU A 303 10.74 18.64 -4.97
CA LEU A 303 11.96 19.17 -4.36
C LEU A 303 11.94 20.69 -4.19
N PRO A 304 12.77 21.26 -3.30
CA PRO A 304 13.06 22.69 -3.31
C PRO A 304 13.56 23.14 -4.68
N GLN A 305 13.22 24.37 -5.04
CA GLN A 305 13.79 25.00 -6.24
C GLN A 305 15.26 25.33 -6.00
N THR A 306 16.10 25.02 -6.96
CA THR A 306 17.52 25.38 -7.00
C THR A 306 17.80 26.32 -8.18
N ASP A 307 19.02 26.80 -8.31
CA ASP A 307 19.35 27.70 -9.42
C ASP A 307 19.39 26.95 -10.74
N GLU A 308 19.74 25.66 -10.72
CA GLU A 308 19.85 24.80 -11.89
C GLU A 308 19.53 23.35 -11.56
N THR A 309 19.04 22.59 -12.54
CA THR A 309 18.91 21.12 -12.45
C THR A 309 19.82 20.48 -13.49
N VAL A 310 20.68 19.56 -13.06
CA VAL A 310 21.60 18.82 -13.92
C VAL A 310 21.21 17.35 -13.91
N TYR A 311 20.99 16.80 -15.08
CA TYR A 311 20.60 15.40 -15.27
C TYR A 311 21.79 14.58 -15.78
N ALA A 312 21.92 13.33 -15.36
CA ALA A 312 22.84 12.39 -15.99
C ALA A 312 22.06 11.28 -16.67
N CYS A 313 22.17 11.17 -17.99
CA CYS A 313 21.41 10.23 -18.81
C CYS A 313 22.32 9.33 -19.64
N LEU A 314 21.87 8.13 -19.97
CA LEU A 314 22.55 7.28 -20.96
C LEU A 314 22.37 7.84 -22.38
N ASN A 315 23.42 7.79 -23.20
CA ASN A 315 23.35 8.14 -24.62
C ASN A 315 22.27 7.37 -25.37
N SER A 316 22.00 6.14 -24.99
CA SER A 316 20.92 5.34 -25.55
C SER A 316 19.52 5.93 -25.33
N HIS A 317 19.34 6.79 -24.35
CA HIS A 317 18.07 7.49 -24.07
C HIS A 317 17.85 8.73 -24.94
N MET A 318 18.89 9.22 -25.63
CA MET A 318 18.88 10.48 -26.40
C MET A 318 17.77 10.54 -27.46
N THR A 319 17.46 9.39 -28.10
CA THR A 319 16.40 9.33 -29.11
C THR A 319 14.99 9.18 -28.55
N MET A 320 14.86 8.98 -27.23
CA MET A 320 13.59 8.73 -26.54
C MET A 320 13.12 9.95 -25.76
N LEU A 321 13.94 10.99 -25.65
CA LEU A 321 13.68 12.19 -24.89
C LEU A 321 13.11 13.30 -25.75
N PRO A 322 12.12 14.05 -25.27
CA PRO A 322 11.88 15.40 -25.73
C PRO A 322 13.02 16.28 -25.18
N LEU A 323 14.12 16.37 -25.93
CA LEU A 323 15.34 17.12 -25.52
C LEU A 323 15.06 18.60 -25.23
N GLU A 324 13.92 19.11 -25.69
CA GLU A 324 13.47 20.49 -25.47
C GLU A 324 13.15 20.77 -23.98
N ASP A 325 12.82 19.73 -23.20
CA ASP A 325 12.42 19.84 -21.79
C ASP A 325 13.58 19.61 -20.82
N PHE A 326 14.74 19.13 -21.30
CA PHE A 326 15.91 18.80 -20.48
C PHE A 326 17.10 19.69 -20.84
N GLU A 327 17.23 20.81 -20.14
CA GLU A 327 18.44 21.60 -20.16
C GLU A 327 19.51 20.91 -19.26
N ASN A 328 20.81 21.12 -19.55
CA ASN A 328 21.94 20.68 -18.72
C ASN A 328 22.00 19.16 -18.46
N VAL A 329 22.17 18.41 -19.53
CA VAL A 329 22.31 16.94 -19.48
C VAL A 329 23.78 16.52 -19.62
N VAL A 330 24.28 15.79 -18.63
CA VAL A 330 25.54 15.05 -18.71
C VAL A 330 25.25 13.69 -19.35
N TRP A 331 25.78 13.49 -20.55
CA TRP A 331 25.60 12.26 -21.31
C TRP A 331 26.63 11.20 -20.94
N ILE A 332 26.18 9.99 -20.69
CA ILE A 332 26.99 8.85 -20.25
C ILE A 332 26.87 7.73 -21.28
N ASP A 333 28.00 7.20 -21.74
CA ASP A 333 28.04 6.18 -22.80
C ASP A 333 27.46 4.86 -22.31
N ASP A 334 27.90 4.37 -21.15
CA ASP A 334 27.51 3.08 -20.56
C ASP A 334 27.12 3.26 -19.08
N VAL A 335 26.35 2.31 -18.56
CA VAL A 335 26.01 2.26 -17.14
C VAL A 335 27.28 2.21 -16.30
N LEU A 336 27.45 3.17 -15.40
CA LEU A 336 28.61 3.25 -14.51
C LEU A 336 28.50 2.26 -13.33
N GLU A 337 29.54 2.17 -12.53
CA GLU A 337 29.66 1.22 -11.41
C GLU A 337 28.74 1.56 -10.21
N GLY A 338 27.71 2.36 -10.43
CA GLY A 338 26.66 2.70 -9.46
C GLY A 338 26.27 4.17 -9.48
N GLN A 339 25.23 4.48 -8.69
CA GLN A 339 24.64 5.82 -8.63
C GLN A 339 25.65 6.88 -8.17
N ALA A 340 26.56 6.54 -7.23
CA ALA A 340 27.56 7.46 -6.75
C ALA A 340 28.53 7.90 -7.86
N CYS A 341 28.94 6.98 -8.75
CA CYS A 341 29.78 7.30 -9.91
C CYS A 341 29.04 8.18 -10.94
N THR A 342 27.75 7.94 -11.13
CA THR A 342 26.91 8.79 -12.00
C THR A 342 26.77 10.20 -11.43
N THR A 343 26.63 10.32 -10.12
CA THR A 343 26.53 11.61 -9.42
C THR A 343 27.86 12.37 -9.48
N GLU A 344 28.99 11.68 -9.34
CA GLU A 344 30.32 12.26 -9.48
C GLU A 344 30.49 12.97 -10.84
N ARG A 345 29.97 12.37 -11.94
CA ARG A 345 30.03 12.99 -13.28
C ARG A 345 29.26 14.32 -13.33
N ILE A 346 28.13 14.43 -12.66
CA ILE A 346 27.39 15.69 -12.55
C ILE A 346 28.22 16.72 -11.78
N ILE A 347 28.72 16.31 -10.61
CA ILE A 347 29.34 17.22 -9.63
C ILE A 347 30.70 17.70 -10.08
N SER A 348 31.44 16.94 -10.89
CA SER A 348 32.76 17.34 -11.41
C SER A 348 32.73 18.63 -12.23
N GLU A 349 31.62 18.93 -12.90
CA GLU A 349 31.44 20.09 -13.76
C GLU A 349 30.93 21.34 -13.01
N VAL A 350 30.64 21.22 -11.69
CA VAL A 350 30.06 22.30 -10.87
C VAL A 350 31.17 23.11 -10.17
N ASP A 351 30.93 24.40 -9.89
CA ASP A 351 31.81 25.24 -9.13
C ASP A 351 32.00 24.76 -7.67
N ASP A 352 33.17 24.95 -7.08
CA ASP A 352 33.58 24.38 -5.80
C ASP A 352 32.68 24.79 -4.62
N ASP A 353 32.17 26.02 -4.61
CA ASP A 353 31.33 26.58 -3.54
C ASP A 353 29.84 26.27 -3.72
N THR A 354 29.43 25.58 -4.78
CA THR A 354 28.03 25.28 -5.07
C THR A 354 27.54 24.16 -4.19
N ALA A 355 26.41 24.37 -3.51
CA ALA A 355 25.70 23.33 -2.79
C ALA A 355 24.99 22.35 -3.75
N ILE A 356 24.78 21.13 -3.31
CA ILE A 356 24.23 20.08 -4.14
C ILE A 356 23.01 19.47 -3.45
N LEU A 357 21.87 19.55 -4.11
CA LEU A 357 20.68 18.77 -3.76
C LEU A 357 20.63 17.54 -4.68
N LEU A 358 21.21 16.44 -4.23
CA LEU A 358 21.12 15.17 -4.92
C LEU A 358 19.75 14.54 -4.67
N SER A 359 19.11 13.99 -5.70
CA SER A 359 17.86 13.25 -5.52
C SER A 359 17.72 12.08 -6.49
N ALA A 360 16.89 11.11 -6.12
CA ALA A 360 16.43 10.07 -7.02
C ALA A 360 15.34 10.61 -7.97
N CYS A 361 15.15 9.93 -9.10
CA CYS A 361 14.16 10.32 -10.13
C CYS A 361 12.84 9.53 -10.04
N ASP A 362 12.64 8.73 -8.98
CA ASP A 362 11.59 7.71 -8.89
C ASP A 362 10.81 7.72 -7.58
N ASN A 363 10.76 8.86 -6.92
CA ASN A 363 9.99 9.03 -5.70
C ASN A 363 9.37 10.43 -5.60
N GLY A 364 8.31 10.55 -4.80
CA GLY A 364 7.70 11.80 -4.38
C GLY A 364 7.77 11.96 -2.88
N VAL A 365 7.77 13.21 -2.41
CA VAL A 365 7.82 13.53 -0.98
C VAL A 365 6.94 14.74 -0.65
N LEU A 366 6.34 14.69 0.53
CA LEU A 366 5.82 15.87 1.21
C LEU A 366 6.64 16.11 2.46
N TYR A 367 7.00 17.36 2.73
CA TYR A 367 7.91 17.70 3.81
C TYR A 367 7.70 19.12 4.34
N ASP A 368 8.13 19.36 5.56
CA ASP A 368 8.18 20.69 6.19
C ASP A 368 9.34 21.51 5.62
N SER A 369 9.02 22.42 4.71
CA SER A 369 10.03 23.27 4.04
C SER A 369 10.74 24.21 5.01
N ASP A 370 10.06 24.70 6.06
CA ASP A 370 10.65 25.61 7.04
C ASP A 370 11.71 24.86 7.88
N LYS A 371 11.38 23.64 8.33
CA LYS A 371 12.30 22.76 9.07
C LYS A 371 13.53 22.35 8.22
N PHE A 372 13.35 22.08 6.93
CA PHE A 372 14.47 21.78 6.05
C PHE A 372 15.36 23.02 5.81
N ALA A 373 14.76 24.19 5.63
CA ALA A 373 15.49 25.45 5.50
C ALA A 373 16.37 25.71 6.72
N ASP A 374 15.84 25.55 7.94
CA ASP A 374 16.60 25.72 9.19
C ASP A 374 17.85 24.81 9.23
N LEU A 375 17.72 23.55 8.78
CA LEU A 375 18.84 22.60 8.76
C LEU A 375 19.95 22.97 7.78
N ILE A 376 19.60 23.50 6.60
CA ILE A 376 20.59 23.89 5.59
C ILE A 376 21.17 25.30 5.83
N GLU A 377 20.47 26.18 6.57
CA GLU A 377 20.97 27.49 6.99
C GLU A 377 22.02 27.37 8.09
N ASP A 378 21.97 26.33 8.91
CA ASP A 378 23.03 26.01 9.88
C ASP A 378 24.29 25.55 9.14
N THR A 379 25.30 26.44 9.05
CA THR A 379 26.55 26.21 8.34
C THR A 379 27.44 25.13 8.95
N ASP A 380 27.14 24.68 10.17
CA ASP A 380 27.85 23.57 10.80
C ASP A 380 27.39 22.21 10.24
N ASN A 381 26.26 22.16 9.52
CA ASN A 381 25.78 20.94 8.90
C ASN A 381 26.37 20.79 7.50
N ASP A 382 27.18 19.75 7.28
CA ASP A 382 27.82 19.48 5.99
C ASP A 382 26.89 18.72 5.04
N ILE A 383 26.11 17.78 5.58
CA ILE A 383 25.19 16.92 4.83
C ILE A 383 23.85 16.84 5.56
N VAL A 384 22.74 16.92 4.81
CA VAL A 384 21.39 16.64 5.32
C VAL A 384 20.79 15.50 4.51
N VAL A 385 20.52 14.36 5.16
CA VAL A 385 19.95 13.17 4.54
C VAL A 385 18.45 13.13 4.79
N TRP A 386 17.66 12.96 3.73
CA TRP A 386 16.23 12.82 3.85
C TRP A 386 15.85 11.38 4.15
N SER A 387 15.03 11.20 5.15
CA SER A 387 14.54 9.91 5.60
C SER A 387 13.03 9.90 5.84
N TYR A 388 12.49 8.73 6.03
CA TYR A 388 11.08 8.55 6.39
C TYR A 388 10.93 7.35 7.35
N ARG A 389 9.84 7.36 8.11
CA ARG A 389 9.36 6.24 8.93
C ARG A 389 7.90 5.94 8.62
N ASN A 390 7.32 4.96 9.29
CA ASN A 390 5.90 4.59 9.17
C ASN A 390 5.48 4.18 7.75
N ASN A 391 6.41 3.75 6.89
CA ASN A 391 6.10 3.28 5.54
C ASN A 391 5.96 1.76 5.50
N TYR A 392 4.73 1.29 5.35
CA TYR A 392 4.40 -0.13 5.33
C TYR A 392 4.89 -0.87 4.08
N THR A 393 5.26 -0.16 3.02
CA THR A 393 5.89 -0.77 1.84
C THR A 393 7.28 -1.30 2.19
N ALA A 394 8.06 -0.57 2.99
CA ALA A 394 9.37 -1.00 3.47
C ALA A 394 9.30 -2.26 4.36
N TYR A 395 8.19 -2.49 5.05
CA TYR A 395 7.99 -3.67 5.88
C TYR A 395 8.02 -4.98 5.06
N ARG A 396 7.56 -4.96 3.81
CA ARG A 396 7.51 -6.17 2.96
C ARG A 396 8.88 -6.64 2.50
N ASN A 397 9.78 -5.70 2.22
CA ASN A 397 11.14 -6.01 1.77
C ASN A 397 12.15 -5.00 2.32
N PRO A 398 12.49 -5.07 3.62
CA PRO A 398 13.31 -4.07 4.28
C PRO A 398 14.76 -4.00 3.75
N ASN A 399 15.26 -5.07 3.12
CA ASN A 399 16.60 -5.09 2.52
C ASN A 399 16.67 -4.40 1.14
N MET A 400 15.57 -3.87 0.63
CA MET A 400 15.59 -2.98 -0.55
C MET A 400 15.97 -1.54 -0.20
N TYR A 401 15.91 -1.18 1.08
CA TYR A 401 16.16 0.18 1.58
C TYR A 401 17.49 0.27 2.32
N SER A 402 18.00 1.48 2.45
CA SER A 402 19.11 1.81 3.33
C SER A 402 18.58 2.51 4.58
N TRP A 403 19.21 2.27 5.71
CA TRP A 403 18.69 2.63 7.03
C TRP A 403 19.69 3.48 7.80
N LEU A 404 19.21 4.56 8.41
CA LEU A 404 20.02 5.45 9.23
C LEU A 404 20.06 4.98 10.68
N ASN A 405 21.25 5.02 11.27
CA ASN A 405 21.43 5.01 12.71
C ASN A 405 21.55 6.46 13.19
N VAL A 406 20.57 6.93 13.96
CA VAL A 406 20.42 8.33 14.35
C VAL A 406 20.48 8.49 15.86
N ASP A 407 21.16 9.53 16.34
CA ASP A 407 21.18 9.96 17.74
C ASP A 407 20.72 11.44 17.79
N GLY A 408 19.49 11.66 18.25
CA GLY A 408 18.77 12.92 18.01
C GLY A 408 18.54 13.12 16.52
N ASP A 409 19.10 14.21 15.94
CA ASP A 409 19.09 14.43 14.49
C ASP A 409 20.46 14.10 13.85
N ASP A 410 21.45 13.69 14.63
CA ASP A 410 22.79 13.34 14.10
C ASP A 410 22.80 11.93 13.54
N VAL A 411 23.20 11.75 12.29
CA VAL A 411 23.44 10.44 11.68
C VAL A 411 24.78 9.89 12.13
N LYS A 412 24.77 8.73 12.75
CA LYS A 412 25.97 8.05 13.27
C LYS A 412 26.46 6.93 12.35
N GLY A 413 25.66 6.52 11.38
CA GLY A 413 26.02 5.49 10.41
C GLY A 413 24.85 5.11 9.52
N VAL A 414 25.16 4.40 8.45
CA VAL A 414 24.18 3.93 7.45
C VAL A 414 24.36 2.45 7.20
N SER A 415 23.25 1.69 7.26
CA SER A 415 23.20 0.29 6.85
C SER A 415 22.62 0.19 5.44
N VAL A 416 23.48 -0.03 4.44
CA VAL A 416 23.09 0.04 3.03
C VAL A 416 22.51 -1.30 2.58
N LYS A 417 21.26 -1.28 2.08
CA LYS A 417 20.53 -2.46 1.57
C LYS A 417 20.51 -3.66 2.53
N ARG A 418 20.57 -3.36 3.81
CA ARG A 418 20.52 -4.35 4.88
C ARG A 418 19.78 -3.77 6.07
N PHE A 419 18.67 -4.39 6.44
CA PHE A 419 17.93 -3.99 7.62
C PHE A 419 18.66 -4.46 8.90
N VAL A 420 18.81 -3.55 9.85
CA VAL A 420 19.41 -3.80 11.17
C VAL A 420 18.56 -3.06 12.20
N GLY A 421 17.50 -3.67 12.64
CA GLY A 421 16.56 -3.09 13.58
C GLY A 421 15.54 -4.14 14.00
N ASP A 422 14.60 -3.76 14.85
CA ASP A 422 13.54 -4.65 15.33
C ASP A 422 12.32 -4.61 14.41
N ASN A 423 11.92 -3.42 13.97
CA ASN A 423 10.72 -3.22 13.16
C ASN A 423 10.97 -2.16 12.07
N PRO A 424 10.90 -2.52 10.78
CA PRO A 424 11.17 -1.57 9.68
C PRO A 424 10.28 -0.32 9.66
N ILE A 425 9.14 -0.34 10.34
CA ILE A 425 8.21 0.80 10.39
C ILE A 425 8.74 1.91 11.29
N ASP A 426 9.49 1.55 12.33
CA ASP A 426 9.98 2.48 13.35
C ASP A 426 11.35 3.08 13.01
N GLU A 427 12.04 2.51 12.00
CA GLU A 427 13.40 2.87 11.64
C GLU A 427 13.44 3.90 10.48
N TYR A 428 14.47 4.74 10.46
CA TYR A 428 14.66 5.76 9.43
C TYR A 428 15.20 5.16 8.13
N ALA A 429 14.35 5.01 7.13
CA ALA A 429 14.74 4.61 5.80
C ALA A 429 15.13 5.82 4.95
N ILE A 430 16.18 5.70 4.13
CA ILE A 430 16.64 6.79 3.26
C ILE A 430 15.68 6.97 2.08
N VAL A 431 15.29 8.22 1.82
CA VAL A 431 14.49 8.64 0.66
C VAL A 431 15.29 8.54 -0.65
N GLY A 432 16.57 8.80 -0.60
CA GLY A 432 17.44 8.98 -1.78
C GLY A 432 17.64 10.45 -2.17
N THR A 433 17.21 11.38 -1.32
CA THR A 433 17.48 12.82 -1.43
C THR A 433 18.45 13.23 -0.34
N MET A 434 19.49 13.99 -0.71
CA MET A 434 20.55 14.44 0.18
C MET A 434 21.02 15.82 -0.22
N PHE A 435 21.22 16.69 0.75
CA PHE A 435 21.87 17.98 0.56
C PHE A 435 23.33 17.87 1.00
N PHE A 436 24.26 18.34 0.15
CA PHE A 436 25.67 18.51 0.44
C PHE A 436 26.01 20.00 0.41
N ARG A 437 26.71 20.47 1.41
CA ARG A 437 27.03 21.88 1.61
C ARG A 437 27.79 22.48 0.42
N ASN A 438 28.68 21.70 -0.19
CA ASN A 438 29.44 22.07 -1.38
C ASN A 438 29.98 20.81 -2.09
N LYS A 439 30.60 21.02 -3.25
CA LYS A 439 31.22 19.98 -4.07
C LYS A 439 32.29 19.19 -3.31
N GLU A 440 33.12 19.85 -2.50
CA GLU A 440 34.23 19.21 -1.79
C GLU A 440 33.74 18.13 -0.81
N VAL A 441 32.65 18.41 -0.06
CA VAL A 441 32.03 17.43 0.88
C VAL A 441 31.64 16.15 0.15
N TYR A 442 31.03 16.28 -1.03
CA TYR A 442 30.66 15.10 -1.82
C TYR A 442 31.90 14.36 -2.33
N LEU A 443 32.82 15.07 -3.02
CA LEU A 443 33.96 14.46 -3.68
C LEU A 443 34.92 13.79 -2.69
N ASN A 444 35.19 14.39 -1.53
CA ASN A 444 36.04 13.78 -0.51
C ASN A 444 35.43 12.47 0.00
N SER A 445 34.12 12.46 0.27
CA SER A 445 33.39 11.27 0.73
C SER A 445 33.32 10.18 -0.35
N PHE A 446 33.09 10.56 -1.60
CA PHE A 446 33.08 9.65 -2.75
C PHE A 446 34.47 9.04 -3.01
N ASN A 447 35.51 9.85 -3.06
CA ASN A 447 36.89 9.39 -3.33
C ASN A 447 37.34 8.37 -2.27
N GLU A 448 37.07 8.65 -1.00
CA GLU A 448 37.38 7.71 0.10
C GLU A 448 36.66 6.38 -0.06
N THR A 449 35.38 6.41 -0.43
CA THR A 449 34.59 5.21 -0.71
C THR A 449 35.12 4.44 -1.93
N TYR A 450 35.47 5.17 -2.99
CA TYR A 450 35.96 4.61 -4.24
C TYR A 450 37.36 3.99 -4.11
N GLU A 451 38.29 4.67 -3.45
CA GLU A 451 39.66 4.19 -3.21
C GLU A 451 39.70 2.95 -2.33
N LYS A 452 38.78 2.85 -1.35
CA LYS A 452 38.61 1.67 -0.48
C LYS A 452 37.81 0.55 -1.15
N ASP A 453 37.28 0.75 -2.35
CA ASP A 453 36.40 -0.18 -3.07
C ASP A 453 35.20 -0.67 -2.25
N ILE A 454 34.55 0.25 -1.50
CA ILE A 454 33.40 -0.09 -0.63
C ILE A 454 32.13 -0.16 -1.47
N ARG A 455 31.72 -1.39 -1.79
CA ARG A 455 30.57 -1.67 -2.65
C ARG A 455 29.44 -2.39 -1.90
N THR A 456 28.22 -2.15 -2.33
CA THR A 456 27.05 -2.91 -1.93
C THR A 456 26.44 -3.55 -3.18
N ASN A 457 26.22 -4.86 -3.19
CA ASN A 457 25.74 -5.61 -4.37
C ASN A 457 26.57 -5.36 -5.65
N GLY A 458 27.87 -5.07 -5.50
CA GLY A 458 28.78 -4.80 -6.63
C GLY A 458 28.76 -3.36 -7.14
N GLU A 459 27.96 -2.47 -6.56
CA GLU A 459 27.79 -1.07 -6.99
C GLU A 459 28.21 -0.07 -5.90
N PHE A 460 28.61 1.13 -6.32
CA PHE A 460 28.82 2.28 -5.44
C PHE A 460 27.51 3.03 -5.24
N TYR A 461 26.84 2.82 -4.10
CA TYR A 461 25.64 3.57 -3.73
C TYR A 461 26.01 4.90 -3.08
N VAL A 462 25.19 5.95 -3.32
CA VAL A 462 25.34 7.24 -2.62
C VAL A 462 25.18 7.06 -1.10
N ASP A 463 24.29 6.16 -0.68
CA ASP A 463 24.10 5.87 0.74
C ASP A 463 25.38 5.36 1.42
N THR A 464 26.27 4.69 0.67
CA THR A 464 27.54 4.16 1.18
C THR A 464 28.53 5.28 1.51
N ILE A 465 28.56 6.37 0.71
CA ILE A 465 29.51 7.47 0.91
C ILE A 465 29.27 8.22 2.23
N LEU A 466 28.07 8.14 2.80
CA LEU A 466 27.74 8.79 4.08
C LEU A 466 28.56 8.23 5.26
N ASN A 467 28.88 6.93 5.25
CA ASN A 467 29.73 6.34 6.29
C ASN A 467 31.15 6.91 6.22
N GLU A 468 31.67 7.11 5.01
CA GLU A 468 33.00 7.73 4.83
C GLU A 468 32.97 9.22 5.14
N ALA A 469 31.88 9.92 4.81
CA ALA A 469 31.67 11.31 5.22
C ALA A 469 31.75 11.47 6.75
N ILE A 470 31.04 10.60 7.49
CA ILE A 470 31.08 10.59 8.96
C ILE A 470 32.51 10.30 9.46
N SER A 471 33.22 9.35 8.82
CA SER A 471 34.59 8.98 9.19
C SER A 471 35.59 10.11 8.94
N LEU A 472 35.37 10.92 7.93
CA LEU A 472 36.13 12.13 7.63
C LEU A 472 35.83 13.31 8.59
N GLY A 473 34.81 13.17 9.44
CA GLY A 473 34.42 14.17 10.43
C GLY A 473 33.35 15.15 9.96
N TYR A 474 32.74 14.93 8.79
CA TYR A 474 31.61 15.73 8.32
C TYR A 474 30.38 15.50 9.19
N LYS A 475 29.65 16.57 9.46
CA LYS A 475 28.43 16.55 10.25
C LYS A 475 27.23 16.20 9.37
N VAL A 476 26.67 15.02 9.58
CA VAL A 476 25.54 14.49 8.81
C VAL A 476 24.27 14.56 9.66
N LYS A 477 23.24 15.26 9.16
CA LYS A 477 21.95 15.42 9.82
C LYS A 477 20.87 14.61 9.13
N ASN A 478 19.94 14.10 9.92
CA ASN A 478 18.73 13.47 9.47
C ASN A 478 17.60 14.50 9.31
N PHE A 479 16.91 14.48 8.19
CA PHE A 479 15.68 15.21 7.95
C PHE A 479 14.56 14.24 7.61
N GLU A 480 13.60 14.06 8.53
CA GLU A 480 12.45 13.18 8.32
C GLU A 480 11.37 13.92 7.52
N VAL A 481 10.95 13.35 6.39
CA VAL A 481 9.85 13.86 5.57
C VAL A 481 8.50 13.40 6.10
N ASP A 482 7.44 14.18 5.86
CA ASP A 482 6.09 13.87 6.32
C ASP A 482 5.50 12.67 5.57
N HIS A 483 5.70 12.61 4.23
CA HIS A 483 5.27 11.49 3.40
C HIS A 483 6.31 11.16 2.33
N TYR A 484 6.50 9.87 2.13
CA TYR A 484 7.35 9.31 1.07
C TYR A 484 6.55 8.39 0.16
N ILE A 485 6.71 8.56 -1.15
CA ILE A 485 6.05 7.75 -2.17
C ILE A 485 7.10 7.21 -3.11
N CYS A 486 7.13 5.89 -3.26
CA CYS A 486 8.03 5.20 -4.18
C CYS A 486 7.32 4.91 -5.51
N TRP A 487 8.02 5.16 -6.61
CA TRP A 487 7.65 4.70 -7.96
C TRP A 487 8.77 3.82 -8.56
N GLY A 488 9.72 3.39 -7.73
CA GLY A 488 10.96 2.74 -8.12
C GLY A 488 10.82 1.33 -8.68
N THR A 489 9.64 0.69 -8.49
CA THR A 489 9.31 -0.60 -9.08
C THR A 489 7.91 -0.57 -9.72
N PRO A 490 7.59 -1.49 -10.66
CA PRO A 490 6.24 -1.62 -11.21
C PRO A 490 5.16 -1.78 -10.14
N ASN A 491 5.43 -2.56 -9.08
CA ASN A 491 4.50 -2.76 -7.98
C ASN A 491 4.27 -1.48 -7.15
N ASP A 492 5.31 -0.68 -6.92
CA ASP A 492 5.19 0.60 -6.20
C ASP A 492 4.36 1.59 -7.02
N LEU A 493 4.65 1.71 -8.32
CA LEU A 493 3.90 2.57 -9.24
C LEU A 493 2.43 2.14 -9.35
N ASN A 494 2.16 0.83 -9.45
CA ASN A 494 0.81 0.31 -9.49
C ASN A 494 0.07 0.52 -8.17
N THR A 495 0.76 0.42 -7.02
CA THR A 495 0.20 0.73 -5.69
C THR A 495 -0.21 2.19 -5.60
N TYR A 496 0.64 3.12 -6.04
CA TYR A 496 0.33 4.54 -6.09
C TYR A 496 -0.91 4.81 -6.96
N ARG A 497 -0.94 4.28 -8.20
CA ARG A 497 -2.07 4.43 -9.14
C ARG A 497 -3.37 3.82 -8.62
N TYR A 498 -3.29 2.68 -7.94
CA TYR A 498 -4.44 2.02 -7.33
C TYR A 498 -5.10 2.93 -6.29
N TRP A 499 -4.33 3.43 -5.32
CA TRP A 499 -4.85 4.30 -4.28
C TRP A 499 -5.32 5.65 -4.80
N GLN A 500 -4.62 6.23 -5.77
CA GLN A 500 -5.05 7.47 -6.42
C GLN A 500 -6.42 7.33 -7.07
N LYS A 501 -6.60 6.29 -7.87
CA LYS A 501 -7.89 5.99 -8.52
C LYS A 501 -8.98 5.75 -7.49
N PHE A 502 -8.66 5.02 -6.44
CA PHE A 502 -9.60 4.69 -5.38
C PHE A 502 -10.06 5.95 -4.64
N PHE A 503 -9.14 6.73 -4.06
CA PHE A 503 -9.49 7.93 -3.28
C PHE A 503 -10.16 9.03 -4.11
N ASN A 504 -9.87 9.11 -5.40
CA ASN A 504 -10.57 10.02 -6.30
C ASN A 504 -12.04 9.62 -6.58
N LYS A 505 -12.41 8.36 -6.33
CA LYS A 505 -13.75 7.84 -6.61
C LYS A 505 -14.66 7.88 -5.38
N VAL A 506 -14.13 7.59 -4.20
CA VAL A 506 -14.96 7.43 -3.00
C VAL A 506 -15.41 8.77 -2.43
N THR A 507 -16.65 8.79 -1.92
CA THR A 507 -17.30 10.03 -1.46
C THR A 507 -16.97 10.42 -0.03
N TRP A 508 -16.38 9.51 0.77
CA TRP A 508 -15.99 9.77 2.16
C TRP A 508 -14.58 10.34 2.31
N HIS A 509 -13.82 10.45 1.21
CA HIS A 509 -12.49 11.03 1.19
C HIS A 509 -12.49 12.35 0.42
N SER A 510 -11.66 13.32 0.86
CA SER A 510 -11.62 14.68 0.29
C SER A 510 -10.79 14.79 -0.99
N TYR A 511 -10.04 13.76 -1.36
CA TYR A 511 -9.13 13.82 -2.50
C TYR A 511 -9.86 14.03 -3.83
N ASP A 512 -9.32 14.94 -4.62
CA ASP A 512 -9.76 15.24 -5.98
C ASP A 512 -8.49 15.33 -6.85
N TYR A 513 -8.32 14.41 -7.78
CA TYR A 513 -7.18 14.34 -8.69
C TYR A 513 -6.84 15.68 -9.37
N ARG A 514 -7.85 16.49 -9.69
CA ARG A 514 -7.67 17.80 -10.35
C ARG A 514 -7.04 18.86 -9.45
N LYS A 515 -6.97 18.59 -8.16
CA LYS A 515 -6.39 19.48 -7.14
C LYS A 515 -5.11 18.92 -6.54
N ASP A 516 -4.70 17.73 -6.97
CA ASP A 516 -3.45 17.13 -6.53
C ASP A 516 -2.27 18.00 -6.98
N TYR A 517 -1.37 18.36 -6.07
CA TYR A 517 -0.23 19.21 -6.37
C TYR A 517 0.69 18.63 -7.44
N LEU A 518 0.71 17.30 -7.59
CA LEU A 518 1.45 16.63 -8.68
C LEU A 518 0.76 16.72 -10.05
N THR A 519 -0.48 17.17 -10.13
CA THR A 519 -1.20 17.30 -11.42
C THR A 519 -1.27 18.73 -11.91
N ASN A 520 -1.00 19.70 -11.05
CA ASN A 520 -0.96 21.13 -11.33
C ASN A 520 0.52 21.61 -11.51
#